data_0707109ad785f6050b3a2a8e87abbe24
#
_entry.id   0707109ad785f6050b3a2a8e87abbe24
#
_cell.length_a   1.000
_cell.length_b   1.000
_cell.length_c   1.000
_cell.angle_alpha   90.00
_cell.angle_beta   90.00
_cell.angle_gamma   90.00
#
_symmetry.space_group_name_H-M   'P 1'
#
loop_
_entity.id
_entity.type
_entity.pdbx_description
1 polymer ?
#
loop_
_entity_poly.entity_id
_entity_poly.type
_entity_poly.pdbx_seq_one_letter_code
_entity_poly.pdbx_strand_id
1 'polypeptide(L)'
;MKNVGRFLIAQRHLVLILLVTSILIGGCASTYNPRSMEEVPFKKRAQTKHQGAIRVTAAVLSAEESEEMFGVPLYKKSIQPIWLEIENNAKQPVWFFSAGVDPEYFSSLEAAYIHRSGFSEQARKQMDRHFHERGMAFYIEPGTTRSGFVFTNLDEGTKTFNVDLVAEDHQAGSFTFIIPVPGLKVDHSEVDFEKLYPEDEIVTHDEKGLRKALENLPCSTTSGDGTEQGDPLNIVVIGNLEDVYHV
;
A
#
# COMPACT_ATOMS: atom_id res chain seq x y z
N MET A 1 69.03 6.94 30.20
CA MET A 1 68.65 7.36 28.83
C MET A 1 67.91 6.30 27.99
N LYS A 2 67.83 4.98 28.37
CA LYS A 2 67.17 3.93 27.59
C LYS A 2 65.62 3.93 27.64
N ASN A 3 65.00 4.53 28.65
CA ASN A 3 63.53 4.51 28.82
C ASN A 3 62.74 5.58 28.05
N VAL A 4 63.37 6.69 27.70
CA VAL A 4 62.74 7.78 26.93
C VAL A 4 62.47 7.36 25.48
N GLY A 5 63.38 6.59 24.85
CA GLY A 5 63.20 6.11 23.49
C GLY A 5 62.04 5.10 23.35
N ARG A 6 61.81 4.25 24.35
CA ARG A 6 60.72 3.26 24.36
C ARG A 6 59.35 3.95 24.51
N PHE A 7 59.27 5.01 25.30
CA PHE A 7 58.06 5.79 25.48
C PHE A 7 57.63 6.52 24.21
N LEU A 8 58.56 7.15 23.52
CA LEU A 8 58.32 7.84 22.24
C LEU A 8 57.87 6.87 21.12
N ILE A 9 58.41 5.65 21.08
CA ILE A 9 58.04 4.61 20.09
C ILE A 9 56.61 4.12 20.40
N ALA A 10 56.28 3.84 21.65
CA ALA A 10 54.94 3.42 22.06
C ALA A 10 53.85 4.51 21.74
N GLN A 11 54.18 5.77 21.98
CA GLN A 11 53.30 6.89 21.68
C GLN A 11 53.08 7.06 20.17
N ARG A 12 54.08 6.87 19.32
CA ARG A 12 53.95 6.88 17.86
C ARG A 12 53.07 5.73 17.36
N HIS A 13 53.18 4.53 17.91
CA HIS A 13 52.33 3.40 17.54
C HIS A 13 50.87 3.63 17.99
N LEU A 14 50.65 4.19 19.17
CA LEU A 14 49.31 4.54 19.65
C LEU A 14 48.62 5.59 18.76
N VAL A 15 49.36 6.62 18.36
CA VAL A 15 48.84 7.64 17.42
C VAL A 15 48.56 7.05 16.06
N LEU A 16 49.43 6.15 15.57
CA LEU A 16 49.22 5.47 14.28
C LEU A 16 48.00 4.54 14.31
N ILE A 17 47.80 3.82 15.39
CA ILE A 17 46.62 2.96 15.59
C ILE A 17 45.33 3.80 15.66
N LEU A 18 45.33 4.93 16.40
CA LEU A 18 44.22 5.86 16.47
C LEU A 18 43.90 6.47 15.10
N LEU A 19 44.92 6.76 14.30
CA LEU A 19 44.72 7.31 12.94
C LEU A 19 44.16 6.27 11.98
N VAL A 20 44.61 5.03 12.06
CA VAL A 20 44.12 3.92 11.24
C VAL A 20 42.71 3.52 11.66
N THR A 21 42.40 3.50 12.95
CA THR A 21 41.01 3.26 13.43
C THR A 21 40.06 4.39 13.02
N SER A 22 40.51 5.65 12.97
CA SER A 22 39.66 6.77 12.49
C SER A 22 39.31 6.67 11.01
N ILE A 23 40.17 6.09 10.17
CA ILE A 23 39.94 5.87 8.74
C ILE A 23 38.97 4.72 8.51
N LEU A 24 38.94 3.71 9.39
CA LEU A 24 38.04 2.57 9.27
C LEU A 24 36.61 2.84 9.75
N ILE A 25 36.37 3.95 10.47
CA ILE A 25 35.06 4.41 10.95
C ILE A 25 34.35 5.30 9.90
N GLY A 26 34.99 5.61 8.78
CA GLY A 26 34.35 6.24 7.63
C GLY A 26 33.29 5.28 7.06
N GLY A 27 32.16 5.14 7.76
CA GLY A 27 31.05 4.28 7.35
C GLY A 27 30.65 4.64 5.91
N CYS A 28 30.61 3.65 5.03
CA CYS A 28 30.05 3.81 3.70
C CYS A 28 28.60 4.24 3.85
N ALA A 29 28.34 5.55 3.73
CA ALA A 29 26.99 6.03 3.63
C ALA A 29 26.38 5.47 2.34
N SER A 30 25.24 4.79 2.46
CA SER A 30 24.54 4.21 1.32
C SER A 30 24.16 5.31 0.30
N THR A 31 24.31 4.98 -0.98
CA THR A 31 23.79 5.82 -2.07
C THR A 31 22.30 5.53 -2.27
N TYR A 32 21.55 6.56 -2.61
CA TYR A 32 20.13 6.42 -2.95
C TYR A 32 20.00 6.25 -4.46
N ASN A 33 19.44 5.13 -4.91
CA ASN A 33 19.38 4.77 -6.33
C ASN A 33 18.07 4.03 -6.70
N PRO A 34 16.92 4.74 -6.72
CA PRO A 34 15.66 4.16 -7.16
C PRO A 34 15.67 3.91 -8.66
N ARG A 35 14.87 2.93 -9.13
CA ARG A 35 14.64 2.70 -10.56
C ARG A 35 13.65 3.71 -11.14
N SER A 36 13.69 3.85 -12.46
CA SER A 36 12.69 4.61 -13.20
C SER A 36 11.32 3.91 -13.15
N MET A 37 10.23 4.69 -13.16
CA MET A 37 8.86 4.16 -13.14
C MET A 37 8.54 3.29 -14.36
N GLU A 38 9.16 3.58 -15.49
CA GLU A 38 8.99 2.84 -16.75
C GLU A 38 9.60 1.43 -16.70
N GLU A 39 10.58 1.21 -15.80
CA GLU A 39 11.27 -0.06 -15.63
C GLU A 39 10.53 -1.01 -14.69
N VAL A 40 9.60 -0.51 -13.86
CA VAL A 40 8.86 -1.30 -12.87
C VAL A 40 7.48 -1.67 -13.43
N PRO A 41 7.14 -2.96 -13.57
CA PRO A 41 6.01 -3.39 -14.40
C PRO A 41 4.63 -3.34 -13.72
N PHE A 42 4.48 -2.73 -12.53
CA PHE A 42 3.23 -2.73 -11.74
C PHE A 42 1.99 -2.25 -12.51
N LYS A 43 2.15 -1.36 -13.48
CA LYS A 43 1.03 -0.84 -14.29
C LYS A 43 0.34 -1.92 -15.15
N LYS A 44 1.02 -3.04 -15.45
CA LYS A 44 0.45 -4.12 -16.27
C LYS A 44 -0.75 -4.82 -15.63
N ARG A 45 -0.87 -4.76 -14.30
CA ARG A 45 -1.97 -5.34 -13.52
C ARG A 45 -2.89 -4.31 -12.88
N ALA A 46 -2.76 -3.04 -13.33
CA ALA A 46 -3.62 -1.97 -12.83
C ALA A 46 -5.10 -2.24 -13.18
N GLN A 47 -5.97 -1.99 -12.23
CA GLN A 47 -7.41 -2.02 -12.42
C GLN A 47 -7.91 -0.62 -12.74
N THR A 48 -8.90 -0.52 -13.63
CA THR A 48 -9.48 0.75 -14.04
C THR A 48 -10.99 0.76 -13.79
N LYS A 49 -11.49 1.82 -13.18
CA LYS A 49 -12.92 2.06 -12.95
C LYS A 49 -13.34 3.41 -13.51
N HIS A 50 -14.60 3.48 -13.92
CA HIS A 50 -15.20 4.68 -14.53
C HIS A 50 -16.48 5.07 -13.80
N GLN A 51 -16.65 6.37 -13.57
CA GLN A 51 -17.91 6.93 -13.11
C GLN A 51 -18.13 8.30 -13.78
N GLY A 52 -19.15 8.41 -14.62
CA GLY A 52 -19.38 9.63 -15.40
C GLY A 52 -18.18 10.00 -16.27
N ALA A 53 -17.68 11.22 -16.10
CA ALA A 53 -16.53 11.76 -16.81
C ALA A 53 -15.17 11.51 -16.12
N ILE A 54 -15.16 10.71 -15.07
CA ILE A 54 -13.95 10.43 -14.30
C ILE A 54 -13.53 8.98 -14.51
N ARG A 55 -12.22 8.77 -14.69
CA ARG A 55 -11.59 7.47 -14.74
C ARG A 55 -10.50 7.39 -13.68
N VAL A 56 -10.53 6.32 -12.90
CA VAL A 56 -9.50 6.04 -11.90
C VAL A 56 -8.86 4.70 -12.22
N THR A 57 -7.54 4.69 -12.29
CA THR A 57 -6.73 3.48 -12.45
C THR A 57 -5.85 3.32 -11.21
N ALA A 58 -5.79 2.11 -10.68
CA ALA A 58 -5.05 1.81 -9.46
C ALA A 58 -4.21 0.54 -9.59
N ALA A 59 -3.07 0.52 -8.94
CA ALA A 59 -2.23 -0.67 -8.79
C ALA A 59 -1.57 -0.68 -7.41
N VAL A 60 -1.54 -1.84 -6.77
CA VAL A 60 -0.76 -2.08 -5.55
C VAL A 60 0.60 -2.64 -5.94
N LEU A 61 1.68 -2.06 -5.43
CA LEU A 61 3.03 -2.54 -5.70
C LEU A 61 3.35 -3.76 -4.82
N SER A 62 4.12 -4.71 -5.35
CA SER A 62 4.75 -5.73 -4.51
C SER A 62 5.85 -5.14 -3.63
N ALA A 63 6.35 -5.93 -2.68
CA ALA A 63 7.50 -5.54 -1.86
C ALA A 63 8.74 -5.22 -2.71
N GLU A 64 9.01 -6.06 -3.72
CA GLU A 64 10.15 -5.90 -4.64
C GLU A 64 9.98 -4.65 -5.53
N GLU A 65 8.82 -4.48 -6.18
CA GLU A 65 8.53 -3.31 -7.00
C GLU A 65 8.57 -2.01 -6.20
N SER A 66 8.12 -2.07 -4.94
CA SER A 66 8.17 -0.95 -4.02
C SER A 66 9.62 -0.56 -3.69
N GLU A 67 10.50 -1.56 -3.42
CA GLU A 67 11.92 -1.32 -3.16
C GLU A 67 12.64 -0.82 -4.41
N GLU A 68 12.35 -1.36 -5.59
CA GLU A 68 12.89 -0.89 -6.86
C GLU A 68 12.49 0.57 -7.15
N MET A 69 11.20 0.90 -6.99
CA MET A 69 10.65 2.24 -7.26
C MET A 69 11.18 3.30 -6.31
N PHE A 70 11.29 2.98 -5.03
CA PHE A 70 11.63 3.95 -3.99
C PHE A 70 13.04 3.83 -3.44
N GLY A 71 13.81 2.81 -3.86
CA GLY A 71 15.20 2.58 -3.43
C GLY A 71 15.35 2.24 -1.95
N VAL A 72 14.25 1.91 -1.27
CA VAL A 72 14.19 1.55 0.16
C VAL A 72 13.10 0.51 0.40
N PRO A 73 13.29 -0.40 1.38
CA PRO A 73 12.37 -1.50 1.64
C PRO A 73 11.14 -1.04 2.45
N LEU A 74 10.18 -0.38 1.80
CA LEU A 74 8.99 0.21 2.43
C LEU A 74 8.19 -0.82 3.23
N TYR A 75 7.99 -2.02 2.69
CA TYR A 75 7.27 -3.11 3.34
C TYR A 75 7.87 -3.54 4.70
N LYS A 76 9.19 -3.39 4.89
CA LYS A 76 9.83 -3.65 6.21
C LYS A 76 9.40 -2.67 7.31
N LYS A 77 8.76 -1.60 6.94
CA LYS A 77 8.19 -0.59 7.84
C LYS A 77 6.68 -0.51 7.74
N SER A 78 6.05 -1.59 7.25
CA SER A 78 4.61 -1.70 7.06
C SER A 78 4.02 -0.59 6.18
N ILE A 79 4.80 -0.08 5.22
CA ILE A 79 4.34 0.93 4.25
C ILE A 79 4.13 0.25 2.91
N GLN A 80 2.90 0.37 2.37
CA GLN A 80 2.47 -0.20 1.11
C GLN A 80 2.10 0.91 0.12
N PRO A 81 2.86 1.12 -0.96
CA PRO A 81 2.51 2.12 -1.97
C PRO A 81 1.38 1.63 -2.87
N ILE A 82 0.38 2.48 -3.06
CA ILE A 82 -0.66 2.35 -4.08
C ILE A 82 -0.41 3.41 -5.14
N TRP A 83 -0.25 2.99 -6.38
CA TRP A 83 -0.21 3.90 -7.52
C TRP A 83 -1.63 4.21 -7.98
N LEU A 84 -1.92 5.49 -8.16
CA LEU A 84 -3.17 5.99 -8.70
C LEU A 84 -2.92 6.83 -9.94
N GLU A 85 -3.84 6.73 -10.89
CA GLU A 85 -3.98 7.66 -12.01
C GLU A 85 -5.44 8.08 -12.11
N ILE A 86 -5.67 9.40 -12.03
CA ILE A 86 -7.00 10.00 -12.08
C ILE A 86 -7.08 10.89 -13.31
N GLU A 87 -8.00 10.54 -14.22
CA GLU A 87 -8.34 11.33 -15.40
C GLU A 87 -9.65 12.03 -15.14
N ASN A 88 -9.62 13.35 -15.15
CA ASN A 88 -10.79 14.20 -14.96
C ASN A 88 -11.24 14.82 -16.29
N ASN A 89 -12.19 14.19 -16.97
CA ASN A 89 -12.83 14.72 -18.17
C ASN A 89 -14.11 15.54 -17.86
N ALA A 90 -14.39 15.83 -16.58
CA ALA A 90 -15.48 16.71 -16.18
C ALA A 90 -15.16 18.18 -16.49
N LYS A 91 -16.15 19.04 -16.38
CA LYS A 91 -15.98 20.49 -16.57
C LYS A 91 -15.47 21.23 -15.34
N GLN A 92 -15.47 20.56 -14.19
CA GLN A 92 -15.06 21.11 -12.89
C GLN A 92 -13.82 20.38 -12.40
N PRO A 93 -12.98 21.04 -11.59
CA PRO A 93 -11.88 20.36 -10.91
C PRO A 93 -12.40 19.37 -9.87
N VAL A 94 -11.57 18.39 -9.53
CA VAL A 94 -11.85 17.46 -8.44
C VAL A 94 -10.69 17.43 -7.46
N TRP A 95 -11.00 17.18 -6.20
CA TRP A 95 -10.07 17.01 -5.12
C TRP A 95 -10.02 15.54 -4.69
N PHE A 96 -8.82 15.04 -4.55
CA PHE A 96 -8.52 13.72 -4.03
C PHE A 96 -7.94 13.83 -2.63
N PHE A 97 -8.39 12.97 -1.71
CA PHE A 97 -7.89 12.94 -0.34
C PHE A 97 -7.32 11.56 -0.01
N SER A 98 -6.02 11.51 0.31
CA SER A 98 -5.34 10.25 0.67
C SER A 98 -5.96 9.57 1.89
N ALA A 99 -6.53 10.34 2.83
CA ALA A 99 -7.24 9.81 3.99
C ALA A 99 -8.50 8.98 3.63
N GLY A 100 -9.06 9.14 2.42
CA GLY A 100 -10.14 8.29 1.92
C GLY A 100 -9.64 6.92 1.48
N VAL A 101 -8.36 6.81 1.09
CA VAL A 101 -7.72 5.54 0.73
C VAL A 101 -7.28 4.78 1.99
N ASP A 102 -6.65 5.48 2.92
CA ASP A 102 -6.24 4.96 4.22
C ASP A 102 -6.27 6.11 5.25
N PRO A 103 -7.10 6.04 6.30
CA PRO A 103 -7.16 7.09 7.31
C PRO A 103 -5.83 7.36 8.02
N GLU A 104 -4.99 6.34 8.12
CA GLU A 104 -3.67 6.40 8.75
C GLU A 104 -2.54 6.37 7.70
N TYR A 105 -2.76 6.97 6.54
CA TYR A 105 -1.77 7.03 5.46
C TYR A 105 -0.51 7.79 5.89
N PHE A 106 0.61 7.46 5.28
CA PHE A 106 1.86 8.21 5.43
C PHE A 106 1.94 9.32 4.39
N SER A 107 2.33 10.51 4.79
CA SER A 107 2.72 11.52 3.80
C SER A 107 3.98 11.07 3.04
N SER A 108 4.17 11.55 1.81
CA SER A 108 5.35 11.19 1.00
C SER A 108 6.67 11.47 1.74
N LEU A 109 6.74 12.61 2.45
CA LEU A 109 7.94 12.98 3.21
C LEU A 109 8.11 12.16 4.49
N GLU A 110 7.04 11.72 5.11
CA GLU A 110 7.08 10.83 6.27
C GLU A 110 7.58 9.45 5.88
N ALA A 111 7.06 8.88 4.78
CA ALA A 111 7.54 7.62 4.23
C ALA A 111 9.05 7.68 3.89
N ALA A 112 9.53 8.79 3.32
CA ALA A 112 10.95 9.03 3.11
C ALA A 112 11.72 9.13 4.43
N TYR A 113 11.19 9.89 5.40
CA TYR A 113 11.85 10.15 6.70
C TYR A 113 12.13 8.87 7.49
N ILE A 114 11.18 7.95 7.52
CA ILE A 114 11.29 6.66 8.23
C ILE A 114 12.49 5.84 7.72
N HIS A 115 12.91 6.04 6.47
CA HIS A 115 13.99 5.26 5.82
C HIS A 115 15.35 5.99 5.76
N ARG A 116 15.51 7.15 6.37
CA ARG A 116 16.72 7.99 6.27
C ARG A 116 17.98 7.40 6.91
N SER A 117 17.84 6.42 7.79
CA SER A 117 18.96 5.84 8.53
C SER A 117 19.99 5.21 7.58
N GLY A 118 21.27 5.51 7.78
CA GLY A 118 22.37 4.98 6.96
C GLY A 118 22.66 5.71 5.64
N PHE A 119 21.84 6.70 5.25
CA PHE A 119 22.05 7.51 4.06
C PHE A 119 22.80 8.82 4.36
N SER A 120 23.65 9.26 3.40
CA SER A 120 24.28 10.57 3.46
C SER A 120 23.25 11.71 3.41
N GLU A 121 23.62 12.92 3.81
CA GLU A 121 22.74 14.10 3.72
C GLU A 121 22.26 14.34 2.27
N GLN A 122 23.15 14.20 1.30
CA GLN A 122 22.80 14.35 -0.10
C GLN A 122 21.80 13.27 -0.56
N ALA A 123 22.00 12.00 -0.17
CA ALA A 123 21.10 10.91 -0.49
C ALA A 123 19.71 11.11 0.14
N ARG A 124 19.66 11.62 1.38
CA ARG A 124 18.39 11.98 2.05
C ARG A 124 17.62 13.06 1.30
N LYS A 125 18.30 14.12 0.86
CA LYS A 125 17.68 15.18 0.05
C LYS A 125 17.16 14.67 -1.30
N GLN A 126 17.88 13.72 -1.91
CA GLN A 126 17.42 13.06 -3.14
C GLN A 126 16.19 12.19 -2.88
N MET A 127 16.18 11.42 -1.80
CA MET A 127 15.05 10.59 -1.36
C MET A 127 13.81 11.46 -1.11
N ASP A 128 13.93 12.53 -0.32
CA ASP A 128 12.82 13.44 -0.02
C ASP A 128 12.20 14.01 -1.30
N ARG A 129 13.05 14.46 -2.23
CA ARG A 129 12.58 15.00 -3.51
C ARG A 129 11.87 13.93 -4.32
N HIS A 130 12.46 12.72 -4.43
CA HIS A 130 11.87 11.62 -5.20
C HIS A 130 10.50 11.23 -4.66
N PHE A 131 10.36 11.05 -3.34
CA PHE A 131 9.08 10.73 -2.71
C PHE A 131 8.05 11.84 -2.90
N HIS A 132 8.46 13.10 -2.74
CA HIS A 132 7.57 14.25 -2.92
C HIS A 132 7.06 14.36 -4.37
N GLU A 133 7.94 14.24 -5.35
CA GLU A 133 7.61 14.33 -6.78
C GLU A 133 6.73 13.15 -7.25
N ARG A 134 6.80 12.00 -6.57
CA ARG A 134 6.02 10.81 -6.87
C ARG A 134 4.71 10.72 -6.08
N GLY A 135 4.51 11.55 -5.07
CA GLY A 135 3.25 11.58 -4.31
C GLY A 135 2.06 11.99 -5.17
N MET A 136 0.88 11.45 -4.88
CA MET A 136 -0.35 11.79 -5.59
C MET A 136 -0.76 13.23 -5.28
N ALA A 137 -1.08 14.00 -6.32
CA ALA A 137 -1.59 15.35 -6.18
C ALA A 137 -3.04 15.32 -5.66
N PHE A 138 -3.38 16.26 -4.76
CA PHE A 138 -4.73 16.38 -4.23
C PHE A 138 -5.71 17.10 -5.15
N TYR A 139 -5.22 17.83 -6.15
CA TYR A 139 -6.04 18.66 -7.06
C TYR A 139 -5.83 18.22 -8.51
N ILE A 140 -6.95 17.93 -9.19
CA ILE A 140 -6.97 17.46 -10.57
C ILE A 140 -7.82 18.43 -11.40
N GLU A 141 -7.17 19.18 -12.28
CA GLU A 141 -7.85 20.15 -13.16
C GLU A 141 -8.76 19.48 -14.18
N PRO A 142 -9.78 20.19 -14.68
CA PRO A 142 -10.60 19.73 -15.80
C PRO A 142 -9.77 19.38 -17.04
N GLY A 143 -10.09 18.27 -17.68
CA GLY A 143 -9.40 17.81 -18.89
C GLY A 143 -7.97 17.35 -18.68
N THR A 144 -7.57 17.07 -17.43
CA THR A 144 -6.20 16.62 -17.12
C THR A 144 -6.17 15.24 -16.49
N THR A 145 -5.01 14.61 -16.58
CA THR A 145 -4.67 13.36 -15.89
C THR A 145 -3.56 13.64 -14.89
N ARG A 146 -3.71 13.13 -13.66
CA ARG A 146 -2.69 13.15 -12.62
C ARG A 146 -2.42 11.74 -12.14
N SER A 147 -1.16 11.41 -11.95
CA SER A 147 -0.79 10.12 -11.37
C SER A 147 0.26 10.29 -10.28
N GLY A 148 0.24 9.39 -9.30
CA GLY A 148 1.18 9.40 -8.19
C GLY A 148 0.90 8.28 -7.22
N PHE A 149 1.64 8.26 -6.11
CA PHE A 149 1.55 7.25 -5.08
C PHE A 149 0.90 7.77 -3.81
N VAL A 150 0.08 6.93 -3.21
CA VAL A 150 -0.38 7.04 -1.82
C VAL A 150 0.35 5.98 -1.01
N PHE A 151 0.93 6.37 0.11
CA PHE A 151 1.64 5.46 1.01
C PHE A 151 0.71 5.05 2.14
N THR A 152 0.27 3.80 2.12
CA THR A 152 -0.73 3.25 3.04
C THR A 152 -0.11 2.25 4.00
N ASN A 153 -0.85 1.83 5.02
CA ASN A 153 -0.48 0.70 5.84
C ASN A 153 -0.46 -0.60 5.02
N LEU A 154 0.36 -1.54 5.45
CA LEU A 154 0.48 -2.85 4.80
C LEU A 154 -0.72 -3.72 5.14
N ASP A 155 -1.43 -4.17 4.11
CA ASP A 155 -2.40 -5.27 4.19
C ASP A 155 -1.81 -6.51 3.55
N GLU A 156 -2.05 -7.65 4.16
CA GLU A 156 -1.65 -8.95 3.63
C GLU A 156 -2.80 -9.53 2.79
N GLY A 157 -2.43 -10.12 1.64
CA GLY A 157 -3.36 -10.78 0.73
C GLY A 157 -4.08 -9.86 -0.22
N THR A 158 -5.04 -9.09 0.22
CA THR A 158 -5.85 -8.18 -0.62
C THR A 158 -5.90 -6.79 -0.02
N LYS A 159 -5.64 -5.78 -0.84
CA LYS A 159 -5.79 -4.36 -0.48
C LYS A 159 -7.15 -3.87 -0.95
N THR A 160 -8.03 -3.54 0.00
CA THR A 160 -9.34 -2.93 -0.27
C THR A 160 -9.31 -1.47 0.12
N PHE A 161 -9.69 -0.58 -0.80
CA PHE A 161 -9.70 0.86 -0.53
C PHE A 161 -10.68 1.60 -1.43
N ASN A 162 -11.06 2.80 -1.00
CA ASN A 162 -11.87 3.73 -1.78
C ASN A 162 -11.03 4.90 -2.28
N VAL A 163 -11.31 5.33 -3.51
CA VAL A 163 -10.83 6.59 -4.06
C VAL A 163 -12.03 7.53 -4.17
N ASP A 164 -12.17 8.41 -3.18
CA ASP A 164 -13.23 9.39 -3.15
C ASP A 164 -12.76 10.71 -3.75
N LEU A 165 -13.56 11.22 -4.69
CA LEU A 165 -13.32 12.49 -5.37
C LEU A 165 -14.43 13.46 -5.05
N VAL A 166 -14.05 14.66 -4.67
CA VAL A 166 -14.98 15.73 -4.30
C VAL A 166 -14.88 16.87 -5.33
N ALA A 167 -16.00 17.34 -5.83
CA ALA A 167 -16.11 18.60 -6.57
C ALA A 167 -16.56 19.73 -5.62
N GLU A 168 -16.69 20.94 -6.13
CA GLU A 168 -16.99 22.12 -5.29
C GLU A 168 -18.30 21.99 -4.51
N ASP A 169 -19.31 21.36 -5.10
CA ASP A 169 -20.68 21.31 -4.57
C ASP A 169 -21.21 19.88 -4.32
N HIS A 170 -20.45 18.84 -4.64
CA HIS A 170 -20.89 17.45 -4.51
C HIS A 170 -19.74 16.44 -4.50
N GLN A 171 -20.04 15.20 -4.12
CA GLN A 171 -19.14 14.06 -4.34
C GLN A 171 -19.10 13.76 -5.84
N ALA A 172 -17.93 13.93 -6.45
CA ALA A 172 -17.75 13.74 -7.89
C ALA A 172 -17.66 12.26 -8.30
N GLY A 173 -17.26 11.39 -7.37
CA GLY A 173 -17.16 9.94 -7.58
C GLY A 173 -16.61 9.21 -6.36
N SER A 174 -16.95 7.92 -6.26
CA SER A 174 -16.38 6.98 -5.30
C SER A 174 -16.06 5.68 -6.02
N PHE A 175 -14.81 5.25 -5.94
CA PHE A 175 -14.29 4.10 -6.67
C PHE A 175 -13.69 3.11 -5.69
N THR A 176 -14.36 2.00 -5.43
CA THR A 176 -13.85 0.94 -4.57
C THR A 176 -12.95 0.00 -5.37
N PHE A 177 -11.76 -0.25 -4.87
CA PHE A 177 -10.81 -1.19 -5.43
C PHE A 177 -10.58 -2.34 -4.46
N ILE A 178 -10.52 -3.55 -5.02
CA ILE A 178 -10.16 -4.79 -4.34
C ILE A 178 -9.03 -5.39 -5.16
N ILE A 179 -7.79 -5.25 -4.70
CA ILE A 179 -6.60 -5.60 -5.47
C ILE A 179 -5.76 -6.62 -4.69
N PRO A 180 -5.58 -7.84 -5.22
CA PRO A 180 -4.65 -8.81 -4.63
C PRO A 180 -3.24 -8.21 -4.52
N VAL A 181 -2.61 -8.35 -3.34
CA VAL A 181 -1.25 -7.85 -3.10
C VAL A 181 -0.25 -8.80 -3.72
N PRO A 182 0.56 -8.36 -4.70
CA PRO A 182 1.45 -9.25 -5.42
C PRO A 182 2.54 -9.81 -4.50
N GLY A 183 2.74 -11.12 -4.57
CA GLY A 183 3.76 -11.83 -3.78
C GLY A 183 3.34 -12.18 -2.34
N LEU A 184 2.19 -11.70 -1.88
CA LEU A 184 1.59 -12.11 -0.61
C LEU A 184 0.42 -13.04 -0.91
N LYS A 185 0.66 -14.33 -0.97
CA LYS A 185 -0.40 -15.34 -1.08
C LYS A 185 -0.95 -15.62 0.30
N VAL A 186 -2.26 -15.45 0.44
CA VAL A 186 -3.03 -15.91 1.60
C VAL A 186 -3.73 -17.21 1.25
N ASP A 187 -4.04 -18.04 2.22
CA ASP A 187 -4.62 -19.38 2.02
C ASP A 187 -5.87 -19.37 1.12
N HIS A 188 -6.66 -18.31 1.19
CA HIS A 188 -7.87 -18.13 0.39
C HIS A 188 -7.64 -17.60 -1.04
N SER A 189 -6.42 -17.20 -1.43
CA SER A 189 -6.13 -16.66 -2.77
C SER A 189 -6.13 -17.72 -3.89
N GLU A 190 -6.18 -19.00 -3.55
CA GLU A 190 -6.23 -20.13 -4.48
C GLU A 190 -7.60 -20.84 -4.48
N VAL A 191 -8.65 -20.17 -3.98
CA VAL A 191 -10.01 -20.76 -3.94
C VAL A 191 -10.59 -20.82 -5.35
N ASP A 192 -11.02 -22.01 -5.74
CA ASP A 192 -11.81 -22.23 -6.95
C ASP A 192 -13.28 -21.89 -6.64
N PHE A 193 -13.68 -20.64 -6.91
CA PHE A 193 -15.03 -20.15 -6.58
C PHE A 193 -16.14 -20.89 -7.32
N GLU A 194 -15.86 -21.49 -8.49
CA GLU A 194 -16.82 -22.30 -9.22
C GLU A 194 -17.12 -23.63 -8.52
N LYS A 195 -16.21 -24.09 -7.66
CA LYS A 195 -16.32 -25.35 -6.91
C LYS A 195 -16.42 -25.17 -5.42
N LEU A 196 -16.56 -23.92 -4.94
CA LEU A 196 -16.63 -23.64 -3.49
C LEU A 196 -17.85 -24.30 -2.84
N TYR A 197 -18.97 -24.33 -3.53
CA TYR A 197 -20.19 -25.00 -3.10
C TYR A 197 -20.62 -26.06 -4.14
N PRO A 198 -21.08 -27.23 -3.70
CA PRO A 198 -21.75 -28.21 -4.58
C PRO A 198 -22.97 -27.60 -5.27
N GLU A 199 -23.22 -27.97 -6.53
CA GLU A 199 -24.35 -27.41 -7.30
C GLU A 199 -25.71 -27.60 -6.62
N ASP A 200 -25.89 -28.67 -5.84
CA ASP A 200 -27.11 -29.00 -5.09
C ASP A 200 -27.28 -28.13 -3.85
N GLU A 201 -26.27 -27.46 -3.37
CA GLU A 201 -26.32 -26.47 -2.28
C GLU A 201 -26.62 -25.05 -2.77
N ILE A 202 -26.49 -24.79 -4.06
CA ILE A 202 -26.74 -23.46 -4.65
C ILE A 202 -28.23 -23.29 -4.90
N VAL A 203 -28.85 -22.37 -4.19
CA VAL A 203 -30.29 -22.08 -4.33
C VAL A 203 -30.48 -20.74 -5.03
N THR A 204 -31.18 -20.74 -6.17
CA THR A 204 -31.52 -19.51 -6.91
C THR A 204 -32.88 -18.99 -6.41
N HIS A 205 -32.91 -17.73 -6.04
CA HIS A 205 -34.10 -17.02 -5.59
C HIS A 205 -34.44 -15.85 -6.49
N ASP A 206 -35.72 -15.57 -6.67
CA ASP A 206 -36.17 -14.24 -7.02
C ASP A 206 -36.13 -13.31 -5.78
N GLU A 207 -36.43 -12.03 -5.94
CA GLU A 207 -36.36 -11.06 -4.83
C GLU A 207 -37.22 -11.46 -3.63
N LYS A 208 -38.44 -11.99 -3.88
CA LYS A 208 -39.32 -12.46 -2.82
C LYS A 208 -38.81 -13.69 -2.11
N GLY A 209 -38.26 -14.63 -2.87
CA GLY A 209 -37.64 -15.82 -2.37
C GLY A 209 -36.43 -15.54 -1.53
N LEU A 210 -35.55 -14.60 -2.00
CA LEU A 210 -34.41 -14.19 -1.24
C LEU A 210 -34.80 -13.54 0.10
N ARG A 211 -35.76 -12.60 0.08
CA ARG A 211 -36.29 -12.00 1.34
C ARG A 211 -36.77 -13.06 2.33
N LYS A 212 -37.57 -14.01 1.86
CA LYS A 212 -38.08 -15.09 2.70
C LYS A 212 -36.96 -15.99 3.22
N ALA A 213 -35.94 -16.28 2.41
CA ALA A 213 -34.78 -17.05 2.84
C ALA A 213 -34.03 -16.33 3.96
N LEU A 214 -33.76 -15.01 3.79
CA LEU A 214 -33.10 -14.18 4.79
C LEU A 214 -33.90 -14.07 6.11
N GLU A 215 -35.23 -13.96 6.04
CA GLU A 215 -36.13 -13.95 7.23
C GLU A 215 -36.09 -15.26 8.03
N ASN A 216 -35.72 -16.37 7.41
CA ASN A 216 -35.60 -17.68 8.06
C ASN A 216 -34.19 -18.01 8.57
N LEU A 217 -33.21 -17.14 8.34
CA LEU A 217 -31.86 -17.32 8.89
C LEU A 217 -31.90 -17.25 10.44
N PRO A 218 -31.04 -17.99 11.12
CA PRO A 218 -30.88 -17.84 12.56
C PRO A 218 -30.40 -16.44 12.90
N CYS A 219 -30.85 -15.88 14.02
CA CYS A 219 -30.44 -14.54 14.45
C CYS A 219 -29.06 -14.50 15.15
N SER A 220 -28.47 -15.67 15.41
CA SER A 220 -27.14 -15.79 16.03
C SER A 220 -26.41 -17.02 15.51
N THR A 221 -25.11 -17.02 15.62
CA THR A 221 -24.26 -18.21 15.48
C THR A 221 -24.52 -19.16 16.65
N THR A 222 -24.08 -20.42 16.51
CA THR A 222 -24.09 -21.39 17.60
C THR A 222 -22.74 -22.05 17.76
N SER A 223 -22.45 -22.61 18.93
CA SER A 223 -21.34 -23.55 19.13
C SER A 223 -21.40 -24.70 18.12
N GLY A 224 -20.28 -25.39 17.86
CA GLY A 224 -20.22 -26.50 16.91
C GLY A 224 -21.14 -27.69 17.24
N ASP A 225 -21.56 -27.82 18.49
CA ASP A 225 -22.55 -28.80 18.97
C ASP A 225 -23.99 -28.23 19.06
N GLY A 226 -24.17 -26.96 18.72
CA GLY A 226 -25.47 -26.27 18.71
C GLY A 226 -26.04 -25.94 20.09
N THR A 227 -25.28 -26.12 21.16
CA THR A 227 -25.79 -25.99 22.55
C THR A 227 -25.73 -24.57 23.10
N GLU A 228 -24.85 -23.74 22.59
CA GLU A 228 -24.65 -22.36 23.04
C GLU A 228 -24.91 -21.39 21.90
N GLN A 229 -25.58 -20.27 22.19
CA GLN A 229 -25.72 -19.15 21.25
C GLN A 229 -24.44 -18.31 21.25
N GLY A 230 -23.95 -17.97 20.04
CA GLY A 230 -22.82 -17.09 19.82
C GLY A 230 -23.26 -15.69 19.39
N ASP A 231 -22.44 -15.07 18.57
CA ASP A 231 -22.64 -13.71 18.11
C ASP A 231 -23.85 -13.51 17.20
N PRO A 232 -24.50 -12.34 17.25
CA PRO A 232 -25.66 -12.04 16.42
C PRO A 232 -25.26 -11.97 14.93
N LEU A 233 -26.10 -12.60 14.08
CA LEU A 233 -26.02 -12.46 12.61
C LEU A 233 -26.87 -11.28 12.17
N ASN A 234 -26.24 -10.12 12.05
CA ASN A 234 -26.89 -8.85 11.76
C ASN A 234 -26.41 -8.18 10.46
N ILE A 235 -25.53 -8.82 9.69
CA ILE A 235 -25.01 -8.33 8.42
C ILE A 235 -25.22 -9.41 7.35
N VAL A 236 -25.71 -8.98 6.19
CA VAL A 236 -25.78 -9.80 4.97
C VAL A 236 -24.97 -9.08 3.90
N VAL A 237 -23.96 -9.75 3.35
CA VAL A 237 -23.15 -9.24 2.24
C VAL A 237 -23.66 -9.83 0.95
N ILE A 238 -23.95 -8.99 -0.05
CA ILE A 238 -24.44 -9.38 -1.37
C ILE A 238 -23.44 -8.87 -2.42
N GLY A 239 -22.89 -9.79 -3.20
CA GLY A 239 -21.92 -9.46 -4.25
C GLY A 239 -21.52 -10.69 -5.06
N ASN A 240 -20.57 -10.53 -5.97
CA ASN A 240 -19.91 -11.69 -6.56
C ASN A 240 -19.14 -12.44 -5.49
N LEU A 241 -19.13 -13.76 -5.58
CA LEU A 241 -18.52 -14.61 -4.56
C LEU A 241 -17.02 -14.30 -4.36
N GLU A 242 -16.30 -14.04 -5.44
CA GLU A 242 -14.89 -13.62 -5.40
C GLU A 242 -14.71 -12.30 -4.64
N ASP A 243 -15.51 -11.28 -4.95
CA ASP A 243 -15.44 -9.97 -4.27
C ASP A 243 -15.78 -10.10 -2.78
N VAL A 244 -16.83 -10.88 -2.43
CA VAL A 244 -17.27 -11.10 -1.04
C VAL A 244 -16.24 -11.87 -0.22
N TYR A 245 -15.53 -12.80 -0.86
CA TYR A 245 -14.53 -13.63 -0.19
C TYR A 245 -13.25 -12.89 0.17
N HIS A 246 -12.92 -11.84 -0.59
CA HIS A 246 -11.72 -11.02 -0.38
C HIS A 246 -11.94 -9.77 0.50
N VAL A 247 -13.15 -9.57 1.02
CA VAL A 247 -13.51 -8.50 1.97
C VAL A 247 -13.50 -9.01 3.38
#